data_e0b154d366ab2127b4e73f8f945f3bdd
#
_entry.id   e0b154d366ab2127b4e73f8f945f3bdd
#
_cell.length_a   1.000
_cell.length_b   1.000
_cell.length_c   1.000
_cell.angle_alpha   90.00
_cell.angle_beta   90.00
_cell.angle_gamma   90.00
#
_symmetry.space_group_name_H-M   'P 1'
#
loop_
_entity.id
_entity.type
_entity.pdbx_description
1 polymer ?
#
loop_
_entity_poly.entity_id
_entity_poly.type
_entity_poly.pdbx_seq_one_letter_code
_entity_poly.pdbx_strand_id
1 'polypeptide(L)' 'MGRLRVISAEGLIGFKLQALTNNPSRTQDIEDIRALLRVHRVRLNMQEVTGYFELFGQMELMNELLAEQPDSDV' A
#
# COMPACT_ATOMS: atom_id res chain seq x y z
N MET A 1 28.94 -4.48 3.39
CA MET A 1 28.47 -4.41 3.70
C MET A 1 27.54 -4.60 3.87
N GLY A 2 27.25 -5.00 3.95
CA GLY A 2 26.18 -5.28 4.15
C GLY A 2 25.19 -4.50 4.63
N ARG A 3 24.77 -3.69 4.13
CA ARG A 3 23.87 -2.97 4.55
C ARG A 3 22.59 -3.50 4.39
N LEU A 4 21.82 -3.71 5.33
CA LEU A 4 20.53 -4.09 5.18
C LEU A 4 19.72 -2.94 4.82
N ARG A 5 18.98 -3.02 3.75
CA ARG A 5 18.14 -2.04 3.38
C ARG A 5 16.85 -2.38 3.90
N VAL A 6 16.32 -1.82 4.87
CA VAL A 6 15.01 -2.04 5.43
C VAL A 6 14.01 -1.17 4.72
N ILE A 7 13.11 -1.78 4.00
CA ILE A 7 12.07 -1.04 3.35
C ILE A 7 10.95 -0.79 4.34
N SER A 8 10.48 0.43 4.44
CA SER A 8 9.35 0.74 5.30
C SER A 8 8.08 0.16 4.71
N ALA A 9 7.04 0.06 5.54
CA ALA A 9 5.76 -0.43 5.05
C ALA A 9 5.24 0.45 3.92
N GLU A 10 5.44 1.77 4.04
CA GLU A 10 5.05 2.69 2.99
C GLU A 10 5.80 2.39 1.69
N GLY A 11 7.11 2.18 1.81
CA GLY A 11 7.92 1.87 0.63
C GLY A 11 7.51 0.57 -0.01
N LEU A 12 7.16 -0.41 0.79
CA LEU A 12 6.70 -1.69 0.28
C LEU A 12 5.39 -1.54 -0.48
N ILE A 13 4.48 -0.73 0.04
CA ILE A 13 3.23 -0.44 -0.66
C ILE A 13 3.53 0.20 -2.00
N GLY A 14 4.44 1.17 -2.03
CA GLY A 14 4.81 1.81 -3.29
C GLY A 14 5.37 0.83 -4.28
N PHE A 15 6.22 -0.08 -3.81
CA PHE A 15 6.82 -1.08 -4.67
C PHE A 15 5.75 -2.01 -5.26
N LYS A 16 4.80 -2.41 -4.43
CA LYS A 16 3.74 -3.27 -4.89
C LYS A 16 2.81 -2.57 -5.85
N LEU A 17 2.58 -1.28 -5.64
CA LEU A 17 1.78 -0.50 -6.57
C LEU A 17 2.46 -0.40 -7.92
N GLN A 18 3.78 -0.26 -7.92
CA GLN A 18 4.50 -0.22 -9.17
C GLN A 18 4.34 -1.54 -9.92
N ALA A 19 4.47 -2.66 -9.22
CA ALA A 19 4.31 -3.96 -9.84
C ALA A 19 2.91 -4.14 -10.39
N LEU A 20 1.92 -3.71 -9.63
CA LEU A 20 0.53 -3.83 -10.04
C LEU A 20 0.24 -2.98 -11.27
N THR A 21 0.82 -1.77 -11.30
CA THR A 21 0.63 -0.88 -12.43
C THR A 21 1.22 -1.48 -13.70
N ASN A 22 2.37 -2.14 -13.56
CA ASN A 22 3.00 -2.78 -14.70
C ASN A 22 2.28 -4.05 -15.12
N ASN A 23 1.60 -4.70 -14.19
CA ASN A 23 0.92 -5.95 -14.50
C ASN A 23 -0.38 -6.01 -13.72
N PRO A 24 -1.46 -5.46 -14.27
CA PRO A 24 -2.72 -5.37 -13.52
C PRO A 24 -3.33 -6.69 -13.09
N SER A 25 -2.85 -7.79 -13.64
CA SER A 25 -3.39 -9.09 -13.23
C SER A 25 -2.77 -9.61 -11.95
N ARG A 26 -1.87 -8.85 -11.34
CA ARG A 26 -1.21 -9.30 -10.12
C ARG A 26 -2.09 -9.01 -8.90
N THR A 27 -3.16 -9.79 -8.77
CA THR A 27 -4.09 -9.56 -7.67
C THR A 27 -3.46 -9.86 -6.31
N GLN A 28 -2.40 -10.67 -6.30
CA GLN A 28 -1.69 -10.95 -5.06
C GLN A 28 -1.13 -9.66 -4.47
N ASP A 29 -0.68 -8.74 -5.31
CA ASP A 29 -0.15 -7.48 -4.81
C ASP A 29 -1.24 -6.65 -4.15
N ILE A 30 -2.46 -6.73 -4.67
CA ILE A 30 -3.57 -6.02 -4.05
C ILE A 30 -3.83 -6.58 -2.65
N GLU A 31 -3.79 -7.90 -2.51
CA GLU A 31 -4.00 -8.52 -1.20
C GLU A 31 -2.90 -8.13 -0.23
N ASP A 32 -1.67 -8.05 -0.73
CA ASP A 32 -0.55 -7.67 0.11
C ASP A 32 -0.70 -6.23 0.58
N ILE A 33 -1.11 -5.33 -0.32
CA ILE A 33 -1.32 -3.94 0.05
C ILE A 33 -2.44 -3.83 1.08
N ARG A 34 -3.51 -4.59 0.88
CA ARG A 34 -4.63 -4.60 1.82
C ARG A 34 -4.15 -5.02 3.21
N ALA A 35 -3.35 -6.06 3.26
CA ALA A 35 -2.82 -6.55 4.54
C ALA A 35 -1.92 -5.52 5.19
N LEU A 36 -1.07 -4.87 4.41
CA LEU A 36 -0.17 -3.86 4.94
C LEU A 36 -0.95 -2.69 5.52
N LEU A 37 -1.98 -2.26 4.82
CA LEU A 37 -2.81 -1.16 5.32
C LEU A 37 -3.51 -1.55 6.62
N ARG A 38 -3.96 -2.79 6.71
CA ARG A 38 -4.65 -3.23 7.91
C ARG A 38 -3.71 -3.34 9.10
N VAL A 39 -2.58 -4.00 8.89
CA VAL A 39 -1.68 -4.32 9.99
C VAL A 39 -0.94 -3.08 10.48
N HIS A 40 -0.57 -2.20 9.58
CA HIS A 40 0.27 -1.07 9.95
C HIS A 40 -0.47 0.26 9.96
N ARG A 41 -1.78 0.23 9.94
CA ARG A 41 -2.55 1.44 9.73
C ARG A 41 -2.17 2.59 10.66
N VAL A 42 -1.97 2.28 11.92
CA VAL A 42 -1.65 3.30 12.90
C VAL A 42 -0.27 3.89 12.69
N ARG A 43 0.65 3.09 12.15
CA ARG A 43 2.01 3.54 11.99
C ARG A 43 2.32 4.06 10.61
N LEU A 44 1.44 3.86 9.65
CA LEU A 44 1.71 4.29 8.30
C LEU A 44 1.66 5.80 8.18
N ASN A 45 2.61 6.33 7.43
CA ASN A 45 2.54 7.72 7.03
C ASN A 45 1.60 7.79 5.84
N MET A 46 0.35 8.08 6.09
CA MET A 46 -0.67 8.04 5.05
C MET A 46 -0.43 9.08 3.98
N GLN A 47 0.27 10.16 4.32
CA GLN A 47 0.60 11.15 3.33
C GLN A 47 1.53 10.55 2.27
N GLU A 48 2.50 9.77 2.71
CA GLU A 48 3.41 9.13 1.79
C GLU A 48 2.69 8.05 0.98
N VAL A 49 1.85 7.28 1.64
CA VAL A 49 1.08 6.23 0.97
C VAL A 49 0.19 6.84 -0.11
N THR A 50 -0.51 7.91 0.23
CA THR A 50 -1.37 8.59 -0.73
C THR A 50 -0.56 9.07 -1.92
N GLY A 51 0.64 9.58 -1.65
CA GLY A 51 1.52 10.02 -2.73
C GLY A 51 1.85 8.91 -3.70
N TYR A 52 2.10 7.71 -3.18
CA TYR A 52 2.36 6.57 -4.05
C TYR A 52 1.15 6.20 -4.89
N PHE A 53 -0.04 6.18 -4.29
CA PHE A 53 -1.24 5.87 -5.04
C PHE A 53 -1.48 6.90 -6.14
N GLU A 54 -1.24 8.17 -5.84
CA GLU A 54 -1.37 9.20 -6.85
C GLU A 54 -0.33 9.03 -7.95
N LEU A 55 0.89 8.75 -7.55
CA LEU A 55 1.98 8.62 -8.50
C LEU A 55 1.71 7.54 -9.52
N PHE A 56 1.12 6.44 -9.09
CA PHE A 56 0.86 5.32 -9.98
C PHE A 56 -0.57 5.31 -10.50
N GLY A 57 -1.32 6.36 -10.26
CA GLY A 57 -2.68 6.45 -10.79
C GLY A 57 -3.63 5.44 -10.20
N GLN A 58 -3.44 5.10 -8.92
CA GLN A 58 -4.24 4.06 -8.28
C GLN A 58 -5.11 4.61 -7.15
N MET A 59 -5.54 5.85 -7.28
CA MET A 59 -6.34 6.45 -6.21
C MET A 59 -7.67 5.74 -6.00
N GLU A 60 -8.25 5.22 -7.07
CA GLU A 60 -9.49 4.48 -6.93
C GLU A 60 -9.29 3.25 -6.08
N LEU A 61 -8.17 2.56 -6.29
CA LEU A 61 -7.85 1.39 -5.51
C LEU A 61 -7.67 1.76 -4.04
N MET A 62 -7.02 2.89 -3.78
CA MET A 62 -6.84 3.33 -2.41
C MET A 62 -8.20 3.56 -1.75
N ASN A 63 -9.10 4.22 -2.44
CA ASN A 63 -10.41 4.49 -1.89
C ASN A 63 -11.16 3.20 -1.58
N GLU A 64 -11.04 2.22 -2.47
CA GLU A 64 -11.68 0.93 -2.25
C GLU A 64 -11.10 0.22 -1.04
N LEU A 65 -9.79 0.20 -0.94
CA LEU A 65 -9.15 -0.50 0.15
C LEU A 65 -9.44 0.14 1.49
N LEU A 66 -9.44 1.46 1.53
CA LEU A 66 -9.73 2.16 2.77
C LEU A 66 -11.20 1.98 3.17
N ALA A 67 -12.09 1.92 2.19
CA ALA A 67 -13.50 1.72 2.49
C ALA A 67 -13.75 0.34 3.06
N GLU A 68 -12.92 -0.64 2.70
CA GLU A 68 -13.05 -1.98 3.23
C GLU A 68 -12.55 -2.12 4.66
N GLN A 69 -11.66 -1.22 5.09
CA GLN A 69 -11.07 -1.34 6.42
C GLN A 69 -12.13 -1.09 7.46
N PRO A 70 -12.23 -1.96 8.45
CA PRO A 70 -13.18 -1.69 9.52
C PRO A 70 -12.62 -0.56 10.31
N ASP A 71 -13.40 0.38 10.55
CA ASP A 71 -12.95 1.46 11.22
C ASP A 71 -12.87 1.18 12.54
N SER A 72 -12.54 1.07 12.99
CA SER A 72 -12.58 0.77 14.08
C SER A 72 -13.20 0.87 15.01
N ASP A 73 -13.51 0.87 15.05
CA ASP A 73 -14.11 0.96 15.74
C ASP A 73 -14.33 0.59 16.47
N VAL A 74 -14.28 0.46 16.59
CA VAL A 74 -14.52 0.33 17.23
C VAL A 74 -14.38 0.23 17.74
#